data_565002d90eef3d6a1e42d47eaf25b8bb
#
_entry.id   565002d90eef3d6a1e42d47eaf25b8bb
#
_cell.length_a   1.000
_cell.length_b   1.000
_cell.length_c   1.000
_cell.angle_alpha   90.00
_cell.angle_beta   90.00
_cell.angle_gamma   90.00
#
_symmetry.space_group_name_H-M   'P 1'
#
loop_
_entity.id
_entity.type
_entity.pdbx_description
1 polymer ?
#
loop_
_entity_poly.entity_id
_entity_poly.type
_entity_poly.pdbx_seq_one_letter_code
_entity_poly.pdbx_strand_id
1 'polypeptide(L)'
;VNVDYLIIGQGLAGSLLGYRLIQAGRRIVIIDPAKENASRIAGGLINPVTGMRFVKNPNAEVCLSHAKRLYQALESTFNTPFFLEKKLLRFFKNAEEKAAFNKRKSDPAXQPFFNHATQDNTQXADFTCPFGAIEQRQTGHVLTARLLVQLQQFFISHNSYQKTQLHYSDLIVENDAIQWRNISAQNIIFCEGYHGAQNPWFSWLPFQPAKGEILTLQSTLALPKEMISYGSWLIPEPKLIFKIGATFDAKNIDCKPTVAGENSLIRALAEINPRLGSAEVVAHRAQIRPCTRDKQPFIGRHPQHRRLFIFNGFGAKGCLEIPWYSLLFYKYLTTPSTSIPAPA
;
A
#
# COMPACT_ATOMS: atom_id res chain seq x y z
N VAL A 1 14.12 3.99 29.25
CA VAL A 1 14.39 4.76 28.02
C VAL A 1 13.21 5.70 27.78
N ASN A 2 13.48 7.00 27.63
CA ASN A 2 12.44 8.00 27.38
C ASN A 2 12.39 8.35 25.90
N VAL A 3 11.20 8.23 25.29
CA VAL A 3 11.00 8.55 23.88
C VAL A 3 9.78 9.45 23.70
N ASP A 4 9.75 10.16 22.57
CA ASP A 4 8.62 11.03 22.23
C ASP A 4 7.44 10.19 21.71
N TYR A 5 7.75 9.14 20.92
CA TYR A 5 6.72 8.30 20.32
C TYR A 5 7.09 6.82 20.35
N LEU A 6 6.15 6.00 20.78
CA LEU A 6 6.18 4.55 20.60
C LEU A 6 5.30 4.24 19.39
N ILE A 7 5.83 3.57 18.37
CA ILE A 7 5.09 3.25 17.13
C ILE A 7 4.89 1.74 17.08
N ILE A 8 3.66 1.30 16.89
CA ILE A 8 3.32 -0.12 16.84
C ILE A 8 3.07 -0.53 15.38
N GLY A 9 4.01 -1.30 14.84
CA GLY A 9 3.95 -1.82 13.48
C GLY A 9 4.97 -1.19 12.54
N GLN A 10 5.78 -2.03 11.89
CA GLN A 10 6.78 -1.63 10.90
C GLN A 10 6.31 -2.04 9.49
N GLY A 11 5.02 -1.78 9.20
CA GLY A 11 4.52 -1.76 7.85
C GLY A 11 4.86 -0.42 7.18
N LEU A 12 4.31 -0.17 6.00
CA LEU A 12 4.63 1.06 5.26
C LEU A 12 4.26 2.32 6.05
N ALA A 13 3.09 2.31 6.72
CA ALA A 13 2.61 3.48 7.47
C ALA A 13 3.56 3.82 8.64
N GLY A 14 3.83 2.85 9.51
CA GLY A 14 4.72 3.08 10.66
C GLY A 14 6.13 3.41 10.23
N SER A 15 6.61 2.78 9.14
CA SER A 15 7.97 3.02 8.65
C SER A 15 8.15 4.43 8.09
N LEU A 16 7.24 4.89 7.23
CA LEU A 16 7.40 6.23 6.62
C LEU A 16 7.18 7.34 7.66
N LEU A 17 6.23 7.14 8.59
CA LEU A 17 6.02 8.10 9.67
C LEU A 17 7.24 8.12 10.62
N GLY A 18 7.72 6.93 11.01
CA GLY A 18 8.90 6.82 11.90
C GLY A 18 10.14 7.46 11.29
N TYR A 19 10.37 7.24 10.00
CA TYR A 19 11.48 7.88 9.28
C TYR A 19 11.39 9.40 9.39
N ARG A 20 10.20 9.98 9.13
CA ARG A 20 10.01 11.43 9.22
C ARG A 20 10.27 11.95 10.64
N LEU A 21 9.80 11.24 11.64
CA LEU A 21 9.98 11.65 13.04
C LEU A 21 11.46 11.65 13.43
N ILE A 22 12.22 10.62 13.05
CA ILE A 22 13.67 10.57 13.32
C ILE A 22 14.37 11.72 12.59
N GLN A 23 14.03 11.96 11.30
CA GLN A 23 14.64 13.06 10.53
C GLN A 23 14.36 14.43 11.18
N ALA A 24 13.27 14.54 11.93
CA ALA A 24 12.92 15.75 12.66
C ALA A 24 13.50 15.79 14.09
N GLY A 25 14.41 14.88 14.41
CA GLY A 25 15.07 14.84 15.72
C GLY A 25 14.23 14.26 16.84
N ARG A 26 13.11 13.58 16.51
CA ARG A 26 12.28 12.96 17.56
C ARG A 26 12.82 11.59 17.95
N ARG A 27 12.78 11.30 19.23
CA ARG A 27 13.18 9.99 19.76
C ARG A 27 11.98 9.06 19.64
N ILE A 28 12.16 7.96 18.93
CA ILE A 28 11.07 6.98 18.73
C ILE A 28 11.58 5.56 18.98
N VAL A 29 10.65 4.67 19.27
CA VAL A 29 10.89 3.22 19.20
C VAL A 29 9.72 2.61 18.42
N ILE A 30 10.05 1.77 17.45
CA ILE A 30 9.08 0.96 16.69
C ILE A 30 9.09 -0.45 17.27
N ILE A 31 7.91 -0.95 17.63
CA ILE A 31 7.72 -2.34 18.07
C ILE A 31 7.05 -3.12 16.94
N ASP A 32 7.67 -4.21 16.52
CA ASP A 32 7.13 -5.03 15.41
C ASP A 32 7.69 -6.45 15.53
N PRO A 33 6.86 -7.50 15.34
CA PRO A 33 7.36 -8.88 15.46
C PRO A 33 8.20 -9.33 14.27
N ALA A 34 8.36 -8.49 13.26
CA ALA A 34 9.09 -8.78 12.01
C ALA A 34 8.51 -9.96 11.24
N LYS A 35 7.19 -10.15 11.35
CA LYS A 35 6.47 -11.16 10.58
C LYS A 35 6.08 -10.59 9.20
N GLU A 36 5.77 -11.48 8.27
CA GLU A 36 5.24 -11.08 6.97
C GLU A 36 3.94 -10.31 7.17
N ASN A 37 3.75 -9.25 6.41
CA ASN A 37 2.59 -8.39 6.51
C ASN A 37 2.17 -7.88 5.13
N ALA A 38 1.02 -7.22 5.07
CA ALA A 38 0.45 -6.76 3.80
C ALA A 38 1.40 -5.85 3.02
N SER A 39 2.15 -5.00 3.71
CA SER A 39 3.10 -4.09 3.04
C SER A 39 4.28 -4.86 2.42
N ARG A 40 4.74 -5.93 3.07
CA ARG A 40 5.89 -6.71 2.57
C ARG A 40 5.56 -7.51 1.32
N ILE A 41 4.31 -7.99 1.18
CA ILE A 41 3.94 -8.79 0.00
C ILE A 41 3.28 -7.98 -1.11
N ALA A 42 2.92 -6.73 -0.85
CA ALA A 42 2.18 -5.87 -1.78
C ALA A 42 2.87 -5.79 -3.15
N GLY A 43 2.08 -5.72 -4.22
CA GLY A 43 2.59 -5.35 -5.54
C GLY A 43 3.12 -3.93 -5.61
N GLY A 44 2.82 -3.13 -4.58
CA GLY A 44 3.34 -1.77 -4.47
C GLY A 44 2.73 -0.78 -5.46
N LEU A 45 1.59 -1.10 -6.03
CA LEU A 45 1.00 -0.34 -7.14
C LEU A 45 0.71 1.11 -6.73
N ILE A 46 1.19 2.05 -7.54
CA ILE A 46 0.75 3.44 -7.52
C ILE A 46 -0.14 3.64 -8.73
N ASN A 47 -1.43 3.86 -8.45
CA ASN A 47 -2.43 4.01 -9.49
C ASN A 47 -3.47 5.06 -9.05
N PRO A 48 -3.42 6.27 -9.62
CA PRO A 48 -4.31 7.36 -9.19
C PRO A 48 -5.75 7.21 -9.63
N VAL A 49 -6.06 6.37 -10.65
CA VAL A 49 -7.42 6.20 -11.18
C VAL A 49 -7.77 4.71 -11.18
N THR A 50 -8.73 4.31 -10.37
CA THR A 50 -9.03 2.90 -10.14
C THR A 50 -10.52 2.57 -10.34
N GLY A 51 -10.82 1.26 -10.31
CA GLY A 51 -12.18 0.75 -10.39
C GLY A 51 -12.78 0.84 -11.77
N MET A 52 -13.83 0.05 -12.02
CA MET A 52 -14.48 -0.05 -13.34
C MET A 52 -15.07 1.29 -13.83
N ARG A 53 -15.34 2.22 -12.91
CA ARG A 53 -15.91 3.53 -13.24
C ARG A 53 -14.86 4.63 -13.38
N PHE A 54 -13.56 4.28 -13.36
CA PHE A 54 -12.45 5.22 -13.51
C PHE A 54 -12.53 6.35 -12.48
N VAL A 55 -12.60 5.96 -11.22
CA VAL A 55 -12.65 6.92 -10.11
C VAL A 55 -11.24 7.41 -9.81
N LYS A 56 -11.04 8.71 -9.97
CA LYS A 56 -9.79 9.36 -9.57
C LYS A 56 -9.75 9.49 -8.05
N ASN A 57 -8.60 9.20 -7.45
CA ASN A 57 -8.36 9.53 -6.05
C ASN A 57 -8.52 11.06 -5.89
N PRO A 58 -9.34 11.55 -4.96
CA PRO A 58 -9.55 12.99 -4.81
C PRO A 58 -8.27 13.80 -4.61
N ASN A 59 -7.27 13.18 -3.99
CA ASN A 59 -5.99 13.81 -3.69
C ASN A 59 -4.86 13.31 -4.59
N ALA A 60 -5.20 12.82 -5.81
CA ALA A 60 -4.24 12.13 -6.69
C ALA A 60 -2.96 12.94 -6.92
N GLU A 61 -3.13 14.21 -7.31
CA GLU A 61 -1.98 15.05 -7.71
C GLU A 61 -1.03 15.30 -6.53
N VAL A 62 -1.59 15.64 -5.38
CA VAL A 62 -0.76 15.92 -4.20
C VAL A 62 -0.13 14.62 -3.68
N CYS A 63 -0.88 13.52 -3.68
CA CYS A 63 -0.33 12.21 -3.28
C CYS A 63 0.81 11.77 -4.20
N LEU A 64 0.64 11.90 -5.53
CA LEU A 64 1.69 11.55 -6.50
C LEU A 64 2.95 12.38 -6.31
N SER A 65 2.77 13.70 -6.15
CA SER A 65 3.90 14.61 -5.93
C SER A 65 4.69 14.22 -4.67
N HIS A 66 3.99 13.97 -3.57
CA HIS A 66 4.65 13.60 -2.31
C HIS A 66 5.21 12.19 -2.34
N ALA A 67 4.55 11.25 -3.02
CA ALA A 67 5.06 9.89 -3.18
C ALA A 67 6.39 9.91 -3.95
N LYS A 68 6.40 10.58 -5.10
CA LYS A 68 7.60 10.68 -5.93
C LYS A 68 8.76 11.31 -5.13
N ARG A 69 8.49 12.44 -4.48
CA ARG A 69 9.51 13.17 -3.70
C ARG A 69 10.07 12.31 -2.56
N LEU A 70 9.20 11.65 -1.79
CA LEU A 70 9.64 10.86 -0.64
C LEU A 70 10.42 9.62 -1.08
N TYR A 71 9.91 8.88 -2.08
CA TYR A 71 10.61 7.67 -2.53
C TYR A 71 11.97 8.02 -3.14
N GLN A 72 12.07 9.10 -3.91
CA GLN A 72 13.36 9.57 -4.45
C GLN A 72 14.33 9.97 -3.34
N ALA A 73 13.85 10.64 -2.30
CA ALA A 73 14.69 11.00 -1.15
C ALA A 73 15.20 9.73 -0.44
N LEU A 74 14.34 8.73 -0.26
CA LEU A 74 14.73 7.45 0.34
C LEU A 74 15.71 6.69 -0.56
N GLU A 75 15.52 6.73 -1.89
CA GLU A 75 16.46 6.12 -2.84
C GLU A 75 17.86 6.74 -2.72
N SER A 76 17.91 8.08 -2.60
CA SER A 76 19.17 8.79 -2.40
C SER A 76 19.81 8.45 -1.05
N THR A 77 19.00 8.39 0.01
CA THR A 77 19.49 8.09 1.36
C THR A 77 20.09 6.68 1.45
N PHE A 78 19.43 5.70 0.83
CA PHE A 78 19.83 4.28 0.94
C PHE A 78 20.63 3.77 -0.26
N ASN A 79 20.86 4.63 -1.25
CA ASN A 79 21.52 4.26 -2.52
C ASN A 79 20.90 3.00 -3.12
N THR A 80 19.58 2.93 -3.16
CA THR A 80 18.82 1.75 -3.56
C THR A 80 17.52 2.19 -4.25
N PRO A 81 17.20 1.67 -5.43
CA PRO A 81 15.93 2.04 -6.08
C PRO A 81 14.73 1.40 -5.38
N PHE A 82 13.68 2.18 -5.19
CA PHE A 82 12.44 1.73 -4.58
C PHE A 82 11.22 2.00 -5.44
N PHE A 83 11.19 3.11 -6.20
CA PHE A 83 10.02 3.50 -6.98
C PHE A 83 10.33 3.39 -8.47
N LEU A 84 9.59 2.51 -9.14
CA LEU A 84 9.75 2.29 -10.58
C LEU A 84 8.53 2.90 -11.27
N GLU A 85 8.73 4.07 -11.91
CA GLU A 85 7.72 4.65 -12.78
C GLU A 85 7.53 3.72 -13.97
N LYS A 86 6.31 3.25 -14.17
CA LYS A 86 5.94 2.36 -15.29
C LYS A 86 4.52 2.70 -15.75
N LYS A 87 4.32 2.70 -17.04
CA LYS A 87 2.99 2.82 -17.63
C LYS A 87 2.14 1.62 -17.23
N LEU A 88 0.83 1.82 -17.12
CA LEU A 88 -0.13 0.77 -16.85
C LEU A 88 -1.05 0.64 -18.07
N LEU A 89 -0.96 -0.49 -18.75
CA LEU A 89 -1.92 -0.82 -19.80
C LEU A 89 -3.16 -1.40 -19.14
N ARG A 90 -4.27 -0.72 -19.28
CA ARG A 90 -5.51 -1.17 -18.70
C ARG A 90 -6.40 -1.76 -19.80
N PHE A 91 -6.61 -3.06 -19.75
CA PHE A 91 -7.48 -3.80 -20.66
C PHE A 91 -8.91 -3.68 -20.16
N PHE A 92 -9.82 -3.26 -21.01
CA PHE A 92 -11.23 -3.19 -20.63
C PHE A 92 -11.79 -4.61 -20.48
N LYS A 93 -12.41 -4.88 -19.34
CA LYS A 93 -12.98 -6.21 -19.05
C LYS A 93 -14.22 -6.50 -19.91
N ASN A 94 -14.98 -5.46 -20.26
CA ASN A 94 -16.24 -5.59 -20.97
C ASN A 94 -16.60 -4.25 -21.62
N ALA A 95 -17.68 -4.25 -22.37
CA ALA A 95 -18.17 -3.06 -23.07
C ALA A 95 -18.60 -1.95 -22.10
N GLU A 96 -19.12 -2.32 -20.92
CA GLU A 96 -19.54 -1.35 -19.91
C GLU A 96 -18.35 -0.56 -19.38
N GLU A 97 -17.22 -1.22 -19.12
CA GLU A 97 -16.01 -0.53 -18.66
C GLU A 97 -15.47 0.42 -19.75
N LYS A 98 -15.48 -0.04 -21.03
CA LYS A 98 -15.08 0.82 -22.15
C LYS A 98 -16.01 2.03 -22.26
N ALA A 99 -17.32 1.83 -22.12
CA ALA A 99 -18.30 2.93 -22.14
C ALA A 99 -18.08 3.90 -20.98
N ALA A 100 -17.78 3.38 -19.77
CA ALA A 100 -17.48 4.22 -18.61
C ALA A 100 -16.24 5.07 -18.86
N PHE A 101 -15.19 4.50 -19.47
CA PHE A 101 -14.00 5.27 -19.85
C PHE A 101 -14.35 6.34 -20.87
N ASN A 102 -15.13 6.01 -21.90
CA ASN A 102 -15.49 6.95 -22.96
C ASN A 102 -16.24 8.18 -22.41
N LYS A 103 -17.04 7.99 -21.36
CA LYS A 103 -17.72 9.10 -20.68
C LYS A 103 -16.73 9.98 -19.87
N ARG A 104 -15.61 9.40 -19.45
CA ARG A 104 -14.63 10.09 -18.60
C ARG A 104 -13.44 10.66 -19.38
N LYS A 105 -13.19 10.18 -20.59
CA LYS A 105 -11.94 10.53 -21.32
C LYS A 105 -11.83 12.01 -21.65
N SER A 106 -12.96 12.72 -21.74
CA SER A 106 -12.99 14.16 -22.00
C SER A 106 -13.00 15.01 -20.73
N ASP A 107 -13.05 14.39 -19.56
CA ASP A 107 -13.04 15.10 -18.29
C ASP A 107 -11.63 15.66 -18.05
N PRO A 108 -11.47 16.99 -17.94
CA PRO A 108 -10.14 17.58 -17.67
C PRO A 108 -9.43 16.98 -16.47
N ALA A 109 -10.18 16.58 -15.49
CA ALA A 109 -9.61 15.94 -14.31
C ALA A 109 -9.05 14.55 -14.55
N UNK A 110 -9.27 13.86 -15.48
CA UNK A 110 -8.88 12.63 -15.81
C UNK A 110 -7.87 12.63 -16.82
N GLN A 111 -7.90 13.71 -17.67
CA GLN A 111 -6.99 13.78 -18.85
C GLN A 111 -5.49 13.57 -18.53
N PRO A 112 -4.94 14.14 -17.48
CA PRO A 112 -3.49 13.94 -17.21
C PRO A 112 -3.07 12.48 -16.96
N PHE A 113 -4.02 11.62 -16.67
CA PHE A 113 -3.75 10.23 -16.26
C PHE A 113 -3.90 9.22 -17.40
N PHE A 114 -4.26 9.66 -18.60
CA PHE A 114 -4.47 8.75 -19.72
C PHE A 114 -3.79 9.26 -20.99
N ASN A 115 -3.33 8.33 -21.81
CA ASN A 115 -2.95 8.62 -23.18
C ASN A 115 -4.19 8.44 -24.06
N HIS A 116 -4.56 9.50 -24.78
CA HIS A 116 -5.81 9.52 -25.56
C HIS A 116 -5.79 8.66 -26.82
N ALA A 117 -4.65 8.13 -27.20
CA ALA A 117 -4.59 7.13 -28.26
C ALA A 117 -5.13 5.81 -27.71
N THR A 118 -6.45 5.63 -27.80
CA THR A 118 -7.05 4.31 -27.57
C THR A 118 -6.48 3.37 -28.63
N GLN A 119 -5.77 2.37 -28.19
CA GLN A 119 -5.31 1.34 -29.10
C GLN A 119 -6.47 0.35 -29.29
N ASP A 120 -7.25 0.55 -30.36
CA ASP A 120 -8.16 -0.50 -30.82
C ASP A 120 -7.26 -1.60 -31.45
N ASN A 121 -7.36 -2.81 -30.92
CA ASN A 121 -6.55 -3.97 -31.30
C ASN A 121 -5.07 -3.85 -30.91
N THR A 122 -4.79 -3.66 -29.69
CA THR A 122 -3.43 -3.71 -29.20
C THR A 122 -2.95 -5.15 -29.11
N GLN A 123 -2.09 -5.49 -30.04
CA GLN A 123 -1.19 -6.59 -29.82
C GLN A 123 -0.06 -6.13 -28.90
N UNK A 124 -0.38 -6.09 -27.75
CA UNK A 124 0.61 -5.92 -26.94
C UNK A 124 1.13 -7.18 -26.90
N ALA A 125 2.04 -7.47 -27.49
CA ALA A 125 2.76 -8.69 -27.47
C ALA A 125 1.96 -9.92 -26.92
N ASP A 126 1.23 -10.56 -27.79
CA ASP A 126 0.52 -11.83 -27.49
C ASP A 126 -0.63 -11.73 -26.44
N PHE A 127 -1.08 -10.52 -26.09
CA PHE A 127 -2.21 -10.36 -25.14
C PHE A 127 -3.53 -10.19 -25.88
N THR A 128 -4.56 -10.84 -25.37
CA THR A 128 -5.95 -10.74 -25.86
C THR A 128 -6.69 -9.65 -25.08
N CYS A 129 -7.16 -8.61 -25.77
CA CYS A 129 -7.95 -7.53 -25.17
C CYS A 129 -9.13 -7.18 -26.08
N PRO A 130 -10.19 -8.01 -26.10
CA PRO A 130 -11.27 -7.89 -27.10
C PRO A 130 -12.03 -6.58 -27.03
N PHE A 131 -12.04 -5.91 -25.89
CA PHE A 131 -12.72 -4.62 -25.73
C PHE A 131 -11.76 -3.43 -25.89
N GLY A 132 -10.47 -3.72 -26.17
CA GLY A 132 -9.43 -2.69 -26.30
C GLY A 132 -8.73 -2.38 -24.99
N ALA A 133 -7.80 -1.44 -25.06
CA ALA A 133 -6.97 -1.05 -23.93
C ALA A 133 -6.73 0.45 -23.91
N ILE A 134 -6.36 0.96 -22.76
CA ILE A 134 -5.94 2.35 -22.59
C ILE A 134 -4.62 2.41 -21.79
N GLU A 135 -3.72 3.27 -22.21
CA GLU A 135 -2.50 3.53 -21.46
C GLU A 135 -2.80 4.53 -20.34
N GLN A 136 -2.56 4.10 -19.11
CA GLN A 136 -2.67 4.95 -17.93
C GLN A 136 -1.30 5.44 -17.52
N ARG A 137 -1.21 6.73 -17.23
CA ARG A 137 0.03 7.46 -16.90
C ARG A 137 0.07 7.81 -15.43
N GLN A 138 1.22 8.31 -14.99
CA GLN A 138 1.49 8.68 -13.59
C GLN A 138 1.26 7.48 -12.68
N THR A 139 1.69 6.32 -13.18
CA THR A 139 1.60 5.03 -12.50
C THR A 139 2.99 4.46 -12.26
N GLY A 140 3.06 3.43 -11.45
CA GLY A 140 4.32 2.75 -11.15
C GLY A 140 4.12 1.77 -10.03
N HIS A 141 5.22 1.25 -9.51
CA HIS A 141 5.15 0.43 -8.32
C HIS A 141 6.36 0.64 -7.42
N VAL A 142 6.13 0.43 -6.14
CA VAL A 142 7.14 0.55 -5.08
C VAL A 142 7.62 -0.86 -4.73
N LEU A 143 8.92 -1.05 -4.66
CA LEU A 143 9.54 -2.29 -4.20
C LEU A 143 9.44 -2.33 -2.67
N THR A 144 8.22 -2.57 -2.16
CA THR A 144 7.88 -2.38 -0.76
C THR A 144 8.70 -3.28 0.17
N ALA A 145 8.90 -4.55 -0.19
CA ALA A 145 9.69 -5.46 0.63
C ALA A 145 11.13 -4.94 0.81
N ARG A 146 11.73 -4.47 -0.29
CA ARG A 146 13.09 -3.91 -0.27
C ARG A 146 13.14 -2.65 0.59
N LEU A 147 12.18 -1.74 0.40
CA LEU A 147 12.10 -0.49 1.14
C LEU A 147 11.96 -0.76 2.66
N LEU A 148 11.09 -1.70 3.04
CA LEU A 148 10.86 -2.01 4.46
C LEU A 148 12.09 -2.63 5.12
N VAL A 149 12.87 -3.43 4.38
CA VAL A 149 14.14 -3.96 4.90
C VAL A 149 15.13 -2.83 5.16
N GLN A 150 15.27 -1.89 4.22
CA GLN A 150 16.19 -0.76 4.41
C GLN A 150 15.75 0.13 5.57
N LEU A 151 14.45 0.41 5.67
CA LEU A 151 13.92 1.20 6.79
C LEU A 151 14.11 0.48 8.13
N GLN A 152 13.94 -0.86 8.17
CA GLN A 152 14.20 -1.63 9.38
C GLN A 152 15.66 -1.49 9.83
N GLN A 153 16.59 -1.63 8.89
CA GLN A 153 18.03 -1.45 9.19
C GLN A 153 18.31 -0.03 9.67
N PHE A 154 17.68 0.96 9.06
CA PHE A 154 17.78 2.36 9.50
C PHE A 154 17.32 2.51 10.95
N PHE A 155 16.16 1.93 11.31
CA PHE A 155 15.65 2.03 12.68
C PHE A 155 16.56 1.29 13.68
N ILE A 156 17.09 0.14 13.29
CA ILE A 156 18.03 -0.61 14.13
C ILE A 156 19.29 0.23 14.40
N SER A 157 19.85 0.87 13.37
CA SER A 157 21.07 1.69 13.51
C SER A 157 20.83 2.93 14.38
N HIS A 158 19.59 3.37 14.52
CA HIS A 158 19.22 4.49 15.39
C HIS A 158 18.74 4.04 16.78
N ASN A 159 18.89 2.77 17.13
CA ASN A 159 18.39 2.19 18.39
C ASN A 159 16.89 2.43 18.57
N SER A 160 16.14 2.46 17.45
CA SER A 160 14.73 2.81 17.39
C SER A 160 13.83 1.63 16.98
N TYR A 161 14.29 0.39 17.16
CA TYR A 161 13.54 -0.79 16.72
C TYR A 161 13.64 -1.92 17.76
N GLN A 162 12.49 -2.50 18.09
CA GLN A 162 12.43 -3.70 18.91
C GLN A 162 11.64 -4.79 18.21
N LYS A 163 12.32 -5.91 17.92
CA LYS A 163 11.70 -7.07 17.27
C LYS A 163 10.95 -7.88 18.33
N THR A 164 9.69 -7.53 18.55
CA THR A 164 8.85 -8.23 19.52
C THR A 164 7.37 -7.95 19.23
N GLN A 165 6.52 -8.87 19.66
CA GLN A 165 5.08 -8.70 19.59
C GLN A 165 4.62 -7.83 20.76
N LEU A 166 3.87 -6.77 20.48
CA LEU A 166 3.18 -6.00 21.51
C LEU A 166 1.97 -6.78 22.01
N HIS A 167 1.82 -6.89 23.31
CA HIS A 167 0.56 -7.31 23.93
C HIS A 167 -0.04 -6.08 24.60
N TYR A 168 -1.30 -5.80 24.33
CA TYR A 168 -1.95 -4.58 24.86
C TYR A 168 -1.98 -4.56 26.38
N SER A 169 -2.03 -5.73 27.02
CA SER A 169 -1.97 -5.87 28.47
C SER A 169 -0.65 -5.38 29.08
N ASP A 170 0.40 -5.30 28.27
CA ASP A 170 1.71 -4.82 28.74
C ASP A 170 1.82 -3.28 28.73
N LEU A 171 0.81 -2.61 28.14
CA LEU A 171 0.80 -1.14 28.09
C LEU A 171 0.13 -0.57 29.34
N ILE A 172 0.83 0.35 30.00
CA ILE A 172 0.24 1.15 31.07
C ILE A 172 0.01 2.54 30.50
N VAL A 173 -1.27 2.90 30.35
CA VAL A 173 -1.68 4.18 29.76
C VAL A 173 -2.01 5.15 30.89
N GLU A 174 -1.12 6.10 31.13
CA GLU A 174 -1.29 7.12 32.17
C GLU A 174 -1.61 8.48 31.52
N ASN A 175 -1.97 9.45 32.33
CA ASN A 175 -2.34 10.78 31.83
C ASN A 175 -1.15 11.50 31.18
N ASP A 176 0.05 11.26 31.64
CA ASP A 176 1.25 11.99 31.24
C ASP A 176 2.29 11.13 30.53
N ALA A 177 2.11 9.80 30.48
CA ALA A 177 3.06 8.91 29.77
C ALA A 177 2.41 7.58 29.43
N ILE A 178 3.03 6.89 28.48
CA ILE A 178 2.73 5.50 28.15
C ILE A 178 3.96 4.67 28.63
N GLN A 179 3.73 3.69 29.48
CA GLN A 179 4.79 2.80 29.92
C GLN A 179 4.66 1.45 29.22
N TRP A 180 5.75 0.96 28.71
CA TRP A 180 5.87 -0.38 28.15
C TRP A 180 7.25 -0.93 28.47
N ARG A 181 7.30 -1.96 29.31
CA ARG A 181 8.58 -2.51 29.79
C ARG A 181 9.45 -1.39 30.36
N ASN A 182 10.69 -1.25 29.87
CA ASN A 182 11.62 -0.20 30.31
C ASN A 182 11.54 1.08 29.46
N ILE A 183 10.50 1.22 28.62
CA ILE A 183 10.29 2.40 27.79
C ILE A 183 9.17 3.25 28.37
N SER A 184 9.44 4.55 28.52
CA SER A 184 8.44 5.56 28.84
C SER A 184 8.29 6.46 27.60
N ALA A 185 7.10 6.49 27.01
CA ALA A 185 6.83 7.27 25.80
C ALA A 185 5.83 8.38 26.13
N GLN A 186 6.02 9.55 25.49
CA GLN A 186 5.03 10.62 25.62
C GLN A 186 3.73 10.25 24.92
N ASN A 187 3.82 9.55 23.79
CA ASN A 187 2.67 9.19 22.97
C ASN A 187 2.89 7.83 22.33
N ILE A 188 1.78 7.15 21.98
CA ILE A 188 1.82 5.91 21.21
C ILE A 188 1.01 6.07 19.93
N ILE A 189 1.54 5.55 18.81
CA ILE A 189 0.89 5.60 17.50
C ILE A 189 0.71 4.17 16.99
N PHE A 190 -0.55 3.78 16.78
CA PHE A 190 -0.88 2.44 16.31
C PHE A 190 -0.92 2.42 14.77
N CYS A 191 0.01 1.65 14.16
CA CYS A 191 0.17 1.46 12.72
C CYS A 191 0.08 -0.05 12.40
N GLU A 192 -0.91 -0.72 12.94
CA GLU A 192 -0.95 -2.19 13.10
C GLU A 192 -1.57 -2.93 11.91
N GLY A 193 -1.87 -2.21 10.83
CA GLY A 193 -2.56 -2.84 9.70
C GLY A 193 -3.91 -3.39 10.14
N TYR A 194 -4.26 -4.60 9.65
CA TYR A 194 -5.59 -5.17 9.95
C TYR A 194 -5.77 -5.53 11.44
N HIS A 195 -4.68 -5.70 12.18
CA HIS A 195 -4.75 -5.96 13.63
C HIS A 195 -5.40 -4.77 14.37
N GLY A 196 -5.39 -3.58 13.78
CA GLY A 196 -6.07 -2.41 14.35
C GLY A 196 -7.54 -2.64 14.63
N ALA A 197 -8.19 -3.56 13.91
CA ALA A 197 -9.59 -3.93 14.16
C ALA A 197 -9.79 -4.62 15.53
N GLN A 198 -8.71 -5.11 16.14
CA GLN A 198 -8.74 -5.78 17.44
C GLN A 198 -8.12 -4.92 18.56
N ASN A 199 -7.68 -3.70 18.22
CA ASN A 199 -7.05 -2.79 19.18
C ASN A 199 -8.08 -2.32 20.19
N PRO A 200 -7.87 -2.49 21.52
CA PRO A 200 -8.92 -2.18 22.51
C PRO A 200 -9.33 -0.70 22.54
N TRP A 201 -8.49 0.19 22.07
CA TRP A 201 -8.80 1.63 22.05
C TRP A 201 -9.39 2.10 20.71
N PHE A 202 -9.16 1.36 19.60
CA PHE A 202 -9.54 1.83 18.26
C PHE A 202 -10.44 0.84 17.50
N SER A 203 -10.86 -0.28 18.12
CA SER A 203 -11.71 -1.27 17.45
C SER A 203 -13.12 -0.75 17.11
N TRP A 204 -13.52 0.39 17.69
CA TRP A 204 -14.79 1.04 17.35
C TRP A 204 -14.76 1.69 15.95
N LEU A 205 -13.59 1.90 15.37
CA LEU A 205 -13.47 2.43 14.02
C LEU A 205 -13.95 1.40 12.99
N PRO A 206 -14.60 1.84 11.91
CA PRO A 206 -15.23 0.91 10.95
C PRO A 206 -14.21 0.26 10.00
N PHE A 207 -13.33 -0.56 10.55
CA PHE A 207 -12.44 -1.42 9.77
C PHE A 207 -13.26 -2.43 8.95
N GLN A 208 -12.83 -2.68 7.72
CA GLN A 208 -13.36 -3.73 6.84
C GLN A 208 -12.20 -4.49 6.19
N PRO A 209 -11.44 -5.26 6.96
CA PRO A 209 -10.28 -5.97 6.42
C PRO A 209 -10.66 -6.87 5.24
N ALA A 210 -9.73 -7.03 4.31
CA ALA A 210 -9.96 -7.89 3.14
C ALA A 210 -8.68 -8.63 2.79
N LYS A 211 -8.79 -9.96 2.69
CA LYS A 211 -7.69 -10.82 2.29
C LYS A 211 -7.38 -10.62 0.81
N GLY A 212 -6.11 -10.59 0.47
CA GLY A 212 -5.63 -10.57 -0.91
C GLY A 212 -4.54 -11.59 -1.11
N GLU A 213 -4.64 -12.36 -2.18
CA GLU A 213 -3.64 -13.36 -2.56
C GLU A 213 -2.90 -12.88 -3.80
N ILE A 214 -1.60 -13.15 -3.83
CA ILE A 214 -0.68 -12.73 -4.90
C ILE A 214 0.19 -13.91 -5.28
N LEU A 215 0.32 -14.14 -6.58
CA LEU A 215 1.24 -15.15 -7.12
C LEU A 215 2.48 -14.46 -7.67
N THR A 216 3.63 -15.10 -7.49
CA THR A 216 4.85 -14.81 -8.21
C THR A 216 5.10 -15.95 -9.18
N LEU A 217 5.35 -15.64 -10.45
CA LEU A 217 5.51 -16.64 -11.49
C LEU A 217 6.84 -16.43 -12.23
N GLN A 218 7.38 -17.54 -12.75
CA GLN A 218 8.57 -17.55 -13.59
C GLN A 218 8.13 -17.82 -15.03
N SER A 219 8.41 -16.85 -15.91
CA SER A 219 8.12 -16.99 -17.34
C SER A 219 9.30 -17.60 -18.08
N THR A 220 9.03 -18.28 -19.16
CA THR A 220 10.02 -18.66 -20.17
C THR A 220 9.99 -17.70 -21.37
N LEU A 221 9.06 -16.73 -21.34
CA LEU A 221 8.81 -15.78 -22.43
C LEU A 221 9.19 -14.37 -21.99
N ALA A 222 9.51 -13.53 -22.97
CA ALA A 222 9.72 -12.12 -22.72
C ALA A 222 8.46 -11.50 -22.10
N LEU A 223 8.64 -10.68 -21.08
CA LEU A 223 7.55 -10.01 -20.39
C LEU A 223 7.35 -8.60 -20.96
N PRO A 224 6.13 -8.04 -20.88
CA PRO A 224 5.93 -6.65 -21.26
C PRO A 224 6.75 -5.72 -20.37
N LYS A 225 7.08 -4.55 -20.87
CA LYS A 225 7.75 -3.53 -20.07
C LYS A 225 6.76 -2.84 -19.12
N GLU A 226 5.52 -2.73 -19.57
CA GLU A 226 4.43 -2.07 -18.85
C GLU A 226 3.83 -3.00 -17.82
N MET A 227 3.20 -2.42 -16.81
CA MET A 227 2.27 -3.14 -15.95
C MET A 227 0.97 -3.33 -16.71
N ILE A 228 0.20 -4.37 -16.39
CA ILE A 228 -1.08 -4.64 -17.04
C ILE A 228 -2.17 -4.74 -15.97
N SER A 229 -3.33 -4.11 -16.23
CA SER A 229 -4.53 -4.25 -15.41
C SER A 229 -5.64 -4.85 -16.28
N TYR A 230 -6.25 -5.96 -15.78
CA TYR A 230 -7.24 -6.71 -16.55
C TYR A 230 -8.35 -7.24 -15.63
N GLY A 231 -8.62 -6.51 -14.53
CA GLY A 231 -9.44 -6.98 -13.42
C GLY A 231 -8.56 -7.41 -12.26
N SER A 232 -7.52 -8.15 -12.58
CA SER A 232 -6.32 -8.31 -11.76
C SER A 232 -5.23 -7.38 -12.29
N TRP A 233 -4.01 -7.50 -11.75
CA TRP A 233 -2.86 -6.77 -12.27
C TRP A 233 -1.70 -7.72 -12.49
N LEU A 234 -0.84 -7.39 -13.46
CA LEU A 234 0.43 -8.06 -13.73
C LEU A 234 1.54 -7.02 -13.63
N ILE A 235 2.57 -7.32 -12.83
CA ILE A 235 3.75 -6.46 -12.66
C ILE A 235 4.97 -7.27 -13.08
N PRO A 236 5.63 -6.88 -14.20
CA PRO A 236 6.85 -7.57 -14.62
C PRO A 236 8.03 -7.14 -13.76
N GLU A 237 8.87 -8.10 -13.40
CA GLU A 237 10.10 -7.91 -12.63
C GLU A 237 11.30 -8.43 -13.43
N PRO A 238 12.54 -8.17 -12.99
CA PRO A 238 13.72 -8.71 -13.67
C PRO A 238 13.76 -10.24 -13.69
N LYS A 239 14.58 -10.79 -14.58
CA LYS A 239 14.85 -12.24 -14.73
C LYS A 239 13.59 -13.03 -15.10
N LEU A 240 12.69 -12.42 -15.90
CA LEU A 240 11.45 -13.04 -16.36
C LEU A 240 10.52 -13.46 -15.22
N ILE A 241 10.67 -12.84 -14.06
CA ILE A 241 9.73 -12.98 -12.94
C ILE A 241 8.59 -11.97 -13.14
N PHE A 242 7.39 -12.37 -12.74
CA PHE A 242 6.28 -11.41 -12.69
C PHE A 242 5.34 -11.76 -11.55
N LYS A 243 4.64 -10.75 -11.05
CA LYS A 243 3.62 -10.93 -10.01
C LYS A 243 2.25 -10.68 -10.59
N ILE A 244 1.26 -11.47 -10.16
CA ILE A 244 -0.15 -11.20 -10.47
C ILE A 244 -0.96 -11.15 -9.20
N GLY A 245 -1.99 -10.31 -9.21
CA GLY A 245 -2.86 -10.12 -8.05
C GLY A 245 -3.98 -9.14 -8.34
N ALA A 246 -4.84 -8.95 -7.43
CA ALA A 246 -4.90 -9.74 -6.25
C ALA A 246 -6.34 -10.19 -6.05
N THR A 247 -6.52 -11.31 -5.38
CA THR A 247 -7.88 -11.68 -4.97
C THR A 247 -8.43 -10.67 -3.97
N PHE A 248 -9.72 -10.73 -3.74
CA PHE A 248 -10.39 -9.91 -2.73
C PHE A 248 -11.41 -10.77 -2.01
N ASP A 249 -11.14 -11.04 -0.74
CA ASP A 249 -12.05 -11.83 0.10
C ASP A 249 -12.26 -11.09 1.43
N ALA A 250 -13.49 -10.65 1.65
CA ALA A 250 -13.88 -9.96 2.88
C ALA A 250 -14.48 -10.91 3.93
N LYS A 251 -14.59 -12.21 3.61
CA LYS A 251 -15.19 -13.19 4.50
C LYS A 251 -14.15 -14.00 5.25
N ASN A 252 -13.13 -14.48 4.56
CA ASN A 252 -12.11 -15.36 5.13
C ASN A 252 -10.87 -14.54 5.47
N ILE A 253 -10.86 -14.00 6.69
CA ILE A 253 -9.81 -13.07 7.14
C ILE A 253 -8.70 -13.88 7.82
N ASP A 254 -7.89 -14.54 6.98
CA ASP A 254 -6.69 -15.26 7.40
C ASP A 254 -5.57 -15.01 6.38
N CYS A 255 -4.35 -15.39 6.74
CA CYS A 255 -3.18 -15.19 5.88
C CYS A 255 -2.77 -16.45 5.14
N LYS A 256 -3.69 -17.41 4.95
CA LYS A 256 -3.40 -18.67 4.29
C LYS A 256 -3.75 -18.60 2.79
N PRO A 257 -2.79 -18.85 1.89
CA PRO A 257 -3.10 -19.01 0.46
C PRO A 257 -4.08 -20.15 0.23
N THR A 258 -4.89 -20.02 -0.82
CA THR A 258 -5.91 -21.02 -1.16
C THR A 258 -5.78 -21.50 -2.60
N VAL A 259 -6.10 -22.77 -2.83
CA VAL A 259 -6.15 -23.34 -4.20
C VAL A 259 -7.14 -22.54 -5.06
N ALA A 260 -8.27 -22.13 -4.48
CA ALA A 260 -9.28 -21.33 -5.20
C ALA A 260 -8.72 -19.97 -5.63
N GLY A 261 -7.95 -19.32 -4.76
CA GLY A 261 -7.30 -18.04 -5.07
C GLY A 261 -6.29 -18.18 -6.20
N GLU A 262 -5.43 -19.21 -6.13
CA GLU A 262 -4.46 -19.51 -7.18
C GLU A 262 -5.16 -19.75 -8.52
N ASN A 263 -6.15 -20.65 -8.52
CA ASN A 263 -6.90 -21.00 -9.75
C ASN A 263 -7.58 -19.78 -10.36
N SER A 264 -8.14 -18.91 -9.53
CA SER A 264 -8.80 -17.68 -9.98
C SER A 264 -7.81 -16.74 -10.69
N LEU A 265 -6.64 -16.53 -10.10
CA LEU A 265 -5.61 -15.66 -10.67
C LEU A 265 -5.03 -16.23 -11.97
N ILE A 266 -4.73 -17.53 -11.98
CA ILE A 266 -4.18 -18.21 -13.18
C ILE A 266 -5.22 -18.18 -14.31
N ARG A 267 -6.48 -18.45 -14.02
CA ARG A 267 -7.55 -18.44 -15.03
C ARG A 267 -7.67 -17.03 -15.64
N ALA A 268 -7.72 -16.00 -14.81
CA ALA A 268 -7.83 -14.62 -15.29
C ALA A 268 -6.62 -14.23 -16.17
N LEU A 269 -5.43 -14.70 -15.80
CA LEU A 269 -4.23 -14.48 -16.62
C LEU A 269 -4.31 -15.23 -17.95
N ALA A 270 -4.74 -16.50 -17.92
CA ALA A 270 -4.83 -17.32 -19.13
C ALA A 270 -5.85 -16.76 -20.14
N GLU A 271 -6.89 -16.10 -19.66
CA GLU A 271 -7.88 -15.43 -20.54
C GLU A 271 -7.25 -14.33 -21.41
N ILE A 272 -6.25 -13.63 -20.86
CA ILE A 272 -5.59 -12.54 -21.60
C ILE A 272 -4.28 -12.99 -22.26
N ASN A 273 -3.64 -14.06 -21.74
CA ASN A 273 -2.42 -14.62 -22.31
C ASN A 273 -2.27 -16.08 -21.87
N PRO A 274 -2.74 -17.05 -22.67
CA PRO A 274 -2.66 -18.47 -22.29
C PRO A 274 -1.24 -18.97 -22.01
N ARG A 275 -0.24 -18.43 -22.74
CA ARG A 275 1.15 -18.84 -22.56
C ARG A 275 1.70 -18.40 -21.21
N LEU A 276 1.37 -17.17 -20.76
CA LEU A 276 1.74 -16.72 -19.41
C LEU A 276 0.92 -17.44 -18.34
N GLY A 277 -0.32 -17.80 -18.67
CA GLY A 277 -1.18 -18.59 -17.76
C GLY A 277 -0.64 -19.98 -17.46
N SER A 278 0.32 -20.48 -18.26
CA SER A 278 0.98 -21.77 -18.00
C SER A 278 2.36 -21.59 -17.34
N ALA A 279 2.73 -20.39 -16.94
CA ALA A 279 4.02 -20.12 -16.28
C ALA A 279 4.07 -20.80 -14.89
N GLU A 280 5.27 -21.14 -14.46
CA GLU A 280 5.49 -21.81 -13.17
C GLU A 280 5.20 -20.84 -12.01
N VAL A 281 4.34 -21.28 -11.08
CA VAL A 281 4.10 -20.53 -9.83
C VAL A 281 5.26 -20.79 -8.88
N VAL A 282 6.07 -19.77 -8.59
CA VAL A 282 7.24 -19.91 -7.71
C VAL A 282 6.96 -19.43 -6.29
N ALA A 283 5.90 -18.66 -6.09
CA ALA A 283 5.46 -18.29 -4.74
C ALA A 283 3.98 -17.90 -4.75
N HIS A 284 3.29 -18.25 -3.65
CA HIS A 284 1.90 -17.91 -3.43
C HIS A 284 1.77 -17.35 -2.01
N ARG A 285 1.32 -16.11 -1.88
CA ARG A 285 1.25 -15.42 -0.59
C ARG A 285 -0.12 -14.77 -0.40
N ALA A 286 -0.55 -14.70 0.86
CA ALA A 286 -1.82 -14.10 1.25
C ALA A 286 -1.61 -13.19 2.43
N GLN A 287 -2.22 -12.00 2.39
CA GLN A 287 -2.22 -11.08 3.54
C GLN A 287 -3.52 -10.29 3.58
N ILE A 288 -3.75 -9.64 4.70
CA ILE A 288 -4.99 -8.92 4.94
C ILE A 288 -4.75 -7.41 4.84
N ARG A 289 -5.47 -6.78 3.92
CA ARG A 289 -5.43 -5.32 3.77
C ARG A 289 -6.23 -4.66 4.87
N PRO A 290 -5.72 -3.60 5.48
CA PRO A 290 -6.49 -2.82 6.47
C PRO A 290 -7.44 -1.86 5.75
N CYS A 291 -8.47 -2.42 5.13
CA CYS A 291 -9.49 -1.62 4.46
C CYS A 291 -10.46 -1.01 5.48
N THR A 292 -11.12 0.06 5.07
CA THR A 292 -12.11 0.79 5.88
C THR A 292 -13.40 0.91 5.10
N ARG A 293 -14.50 1.16 5.80
CA ARG A 293 -15.84 1.21 5.20
C ARG A 293 -15.93 2.29 4.12
N ASP A 294 -15.41 3.47 4.39
CA ASP A 294 -15.46 4.63 3.49
C ASP A 294 -14.23 4.74 2.58
N LYS A 295 -13.31 3.79 2.69
CA LYS A 295 -12.04 3.75 1.92
C LYS A 295 -11.11 4.93 2.23
N GLN A 296 -11.27 5.54 3.41
CA GLN A 296 -10.39 6.61 3.90
C GLN A 296 -9.55 6.08 5.07
N PRO A 297 -8.31 6.54 5.22
CA PRO A 297 -7.48 6.09 6.33
C PRO A 297 -7.95 6.68 7.67
N PHE A 298 -7.63 5.97 8.74
CA PHE A 298 -7.84 6.46 10.10
C PHE A 298 -6.57 7.16 10.57
N ILE A 299 -6.65 8.47 10.80
CA ILE A 299 -5.50 9.30 11.17
C ILE A 299 -5.95 10.27 12.25
N GLY A 300 -5.37 10.17 13.45
CA GLY A 300 -5.72 11.12 14.48
C GLY A 300 -5.48 10.62 15.88
N ARG A 301 -5.98 11.42 16.83
CA ARG A 301 -5.87 11.18 18.27
C ARG A 301 -7.15 10.53 18.78
N HIS A 302 -7.00 9.65 19.76
CA HIS A 302 -8.16 9.03 20.44
C HIS A 302 -8.98 10.12 21.17
N PRO A 303 -10.30 10.11 21.08
CA PRO A 303 -11.09 11.19 21.67
C PRO A 303 -11.00 11.29 23.20
N GLN A 304 -10.77 10.18 23.90
CA GLN A 304 -10.72 10.12 25.37
C GLN A 304 -9.29 9.94 25.91
N HIS A 305 -8.36 9.47 25.12
CA HIS A 305 -6.98 9.19 25.54
C HIS A 305 -6.01 10.03 24.74
N ARG A 306 -5.66 11.18 25.26
CA ARG A 306 -4.92 12.22 24.52
C ARG A 306 -3.53 11.81 24.03
N ARG A 307 -2.97 10.70 24.55
CA ARG A 307 -1.64 10.23 24.18
C ARG A 307 -1.69 9.05 23.19
N LEU A 308 -2.88 8.60 22.85
CA LEU A 308 -3.07 7.50 21.92
C LEU A 308 -3.47 8.01 20.54
N PHE A 309 -2.76 7.54 19.53
CA PHE A 309 -2.96 7.96 18.13
C PHE A 309 -3.06 6.74 17.23
N ILE A 310 -3.73 6.92 16.10
CA ILE A 310 -3.82 5.91 15.06
C ILE A 310 -3.35 6.50 13.72
N PHE A 311 -2.62 5.69 12.94
CA PHE A 311 -2.20 6.01 11.58
C PHE A 311 -2.29 4.73 10.77
N ASN A 312 -3.46 4.44 10.19
CA ASN A 312 -3.80 3.11 9.71
C ASN A 312 -4.92 3.19 8.67
N GLY A 313 -5.32 2.05 8.10
CA GLY A 313 -6.51 1.98 7.27
C GLY A 313 -6.31 2.35 5.81
N PHE A 314 -5.10 2.26 5.28
CA PHE A 314 -4.79 2.68 3.90
C PHE A 314 -5.21 1.66 2.83
N GLY A 315 -5.70 0.50 3.24
CA GLY A 315 -6.20 -0.52 2.31
C GLY A 315 -5.19 -0.91 1.26
N ALA A 316 -5.57 -0.78 -0.01
CA ALA A 316 -4.69 -1.09 -1.15
C ALA A 316 -3.98 0.16 -1.72
N LYS A 317 -4.17 1.33 -1.11
CA LYS A 317 -3.65 2.60 -1.66
C LYS A 317 -2.43 3.13 -0.93
N GLY A 318 -1.88 2.37 0.01
CA GLY A 318 -0.84 2.85 0.92
C GLY A 318 0.38 3.43 0.20
N CYS A 319 0.82 2.80 -0.89
CA CYS A 319 2.01 3.29 -1.61
C CYS A 319 1.80 4.68 -2.21
N LEU A 320 0.58 5.01 -2.61
CA LEU A 320 0.26 6.33 -3.14
C LEU A 320 0.02 7.34 -2.01
N GLU A 321 -0.74 6.94 -0.99
CA GLU A 321 -1.30 7.89 -0.02
C GLU A 321 -0.41 8.14 1.20
N ILE A 322 0.28 7.11 1.72
CA ILE A 322 1.04 7.25 2.95
C ILE A 322 2.13 8.33 2.86
N PRO A 323 2.85 8.51 1.74
CA PRO A 323 3.84 9.59 1.68
C PRO A 323 3.29 10.97 2.00
N TRP A 324 2.10 11.31 1.51
CA TRP A 324 1.47 12.60 1.81
C TRP A 324 0.87 12.63 3.22
N TYR A 325 0.09 11.61 3.56
CA TYR A 325 -0.56 11.57 4.88
C TYR A 325 0.46 11.48 6.02
N SER A 326 1.61 10.83 5.81
CA SER A 326 2.65 10.79 6.84
C SER A 326 3.25 12.18 7.09
N LEU A 327 3.34 13.02 6.05
CA LEU A 327 3.78 14.41 6.22
C LEU A 327 2.73 15.22 7.00
N LEU A 328 1.46 15.11 6.62
CA LEU A 328 0.38 15.82 7.32
C LEU A 328 0.31 15.40 8.79
N PHE A 329 0.40 14.09 9.05
CA PHE A 329 0.32 13.58 10.42
C PHE A 329 1.55 13.97 11.21
N TYR A 330 2.74 13.92 10.62
CA TYR A 330 3.96 14.41 11.25
C TYR A 330 3.79 15.87 11.69
N LYS A 331 3.28 16.73 10.81
CA LYS A 331 3.05 18.14 11.14
C LYS A 331 2.06 18.29 12.30
N TYR A 332 0.97 17.54 12.26
CA TYR A 332 -0.04 17.54 13.33
C TYR A 332 0.58 17.12 14.67
N LEU A 333 1.43 16.11 14.66
CA LEU A 333 2.08 15.61 15.89
C LEU A 333 3.10 16.60 16.48
N THR A 334 3.74 17.40 15.63
CA THR A 334 4.86 18.27 16.06
C THR A 334 4.52 19.75 16.14
N THR A 335 3.38 20.18 15.61
CA THR A 335 2.95 21.59 15.60
C THR A 335 1.53 21.68 16.15
N PRO A 336 1.35 22.15 17.40
CA PRO A 336 0.03 22.08 18.07
C PRO A 336 -1.14 22.78 17.33
N SER A 337 -0.86 23.72 16.46
CA SER A 337 -1.90 24.47 15.74
C SER A 337 -2.33 23.81 14.42
N THR A 338 -1.69 22.71 14.03
CA THR A 338 -1.98 22.05 12.75
C THR A 338 -3.19 21.13 12.88
N SER A 339 -4.15 21.25 11.99
CA SER A 339 -5.24 20.29 11.84
C SER A 339 -4.93 19.32 10.69
N ILE A 340 -5.42 18.11 10.79
CA ILE A 340 -5.35 17.16 9.67
C ILE A 340 -6.55 17.47 8.78
N PRO A 341 -6.34 17.78 7.49
CA PRO A 341 -7.47 18.00 6.61
C PRO A 341 -8.38 16.77 6.58
N ALA A 342 -9.67 17.00 6.71
CA ALA A 342 -10.63 15.92 6.57
C ALA A 342 -10.51 15.31 5.16
N PRO A 343 -10.63 14.00 5.01
CA PRO A 343 -10.68 13.41 3.67
C PRO A 343 -11.86 14.00 2.91
N ALA A 344 -11.66 14.35 1.65
CA ALA A 344 -12.70 14.95 0.81
C ALA A 344 -13.78 13.93 0.43
#